data_843397934b32b8f691f9c476d14a669f
#
_entry.id   843397934b32b8f691f9c476d14a669f
#
_cell.length_a   1.000
_cell.length_b   1.000
_cell.length_c   1.000
_cell.angle_alpha   90.00
_cell.angle_beta   90.00
_cell.angle_gamma   90.00
#
_symmetry.space_group_name_H-M   'P 1'
#
loop_
_entity.id
_entity.type
_entity.pdbx_description
1 polymer ?
#
loop_
_entity_poly.entity_id
_entity_poly.type
_entity_poly.pdbx_seq_one_letter_code
_entity_poly.pdbx_strand_id
1 'polypeptide(L)'
;MGMITYSDEDLLSLSGIQHFAFCERQWALIHVEHQWAENVKTVEGQQLHERVDDPYFTEIRHDVKAVRSTPLVSRRLGLYGIADVIEYISNPESESAIEIRIVEYKRGKPKSDDRDEVQLCAQAMCLEQMLETNIVHGFLFYGETRRRHLVEFNEGLRGRVRHLSEKMHDFFEKGITPLATKGKKCNNCSLKDLCLPSLGKNPRKATSYVSSLVKEMEEAITGDLMV
;
A
#
# COMPACT_ATOMS: atom_id res chain seq x y z
N MET A 1 -3.01 -12.03 27.89
CA MET A 1 -2.16 -12.09 26.70
C MET A 1 -1.43 -10.75 26.62
N GLY A 2 -0.09 -10.73 26.75
CA GLY A 2 0.68 -9.49 26.62
C GLY A 2 0.50 -8.94 25.21
N MET A 3 0.31 -7.63 25.06
CA MET A 3 0.28 -6.98 23.75
C MET A 3 1.65 -7.15 23.10
N ILE A 4 1.70 -7.73 21.92
CA ILE A 4 2.91 -7.78 21.10
C ILE A 4 3.26 -6.32 20.73
N THR A 5 4.51 -5.95 20.94
CA THR A 5 5.02 -4.62 20.59
C THR A 5 6.30 -4.81 19.77
N TYR A 6 6.30 -4.30 18.56
CA TYR A 6 7.43 -4.41 17.64
C TYR A 6 8.51 -3.36 17.97
N SER A 7 9.78 -3.72 17.79
CA SER A 7 10.91 -2.77 17.89
C SER A 7 10.94 -1.87 16.64
N ASP A 8 11.74 -0.80 16.67
CA ASP A 8 11.85 0.11 15.52
C ASP A 8 12.49 -0.57 14.30
N GLU A 9 13.35 -1.57 14.53
CA GLU A 9 14.01 -2.33 13.47
C GLU A 9 13.05 -3.34 12.79
N ASP A 10 11.97 -3.73 13.46
CA ASP A 10 10.99 -4.68 12.97
C ASP A 10 9.83 -4.01 12.23
N LEU A 11 9.79 -2.67 12.17
CA LEU A 11 8.69 -1.97 11.54
C LEU A 11 8.66 -2.19 10.03
N LEU A 12 7.49 -2.52 9.51
CA LEU A 12 7.25 -2.68 8.06
C LEU A 12 6.56 -1.45 7.47
N SER A 13 6.77 -1.24 6.16
CA SER A 13 6.10 -0.13 5.45
C SER A 13 4.58 -0.28 5.47
N LEU A 14 3.89 0.76 5.97
CA LEU A 14 2.43 0.84 6.01
C LEU A 14 1.82 0.75 4.61
N SER A 15 2.44 1.38 3.61
CA SER A 15 1.98 1.28 2.22
C SER A 15 2.01 -0.15 1.68
N GLY A 16 2.85 -1.02 2.26
CA GLY A 16 2.90 -2.44 1.95
C GLY A 16 1.59 -3.17 2.24
N ILE A 17 0.76 -2.70 3.19
CA ILE A 17 -0.51 -3.37 3.52
C ILE A 17 -1.48 -3.37 2.33
N GLN A 18 -1.46 -2.32 1.50
CA GLN A 18 -2.24 -2.25 0.27
C GLN A 18 -1.79 -3.32 -0.74
N HIS A 19 -0.46 -3.51 -0.89
CA HIS A 19 0.10 -4.55 -1.74
C HIS A 19 -0.27 -5.94 -1.24
N PHE A 20 -0.21 -6.15 0.08
CA PHE A 20 -0.54 -7.43 0.71
C PHE A 20 -2.04 -7.76 0.56
N ALA A 21 -2.92 -6.79 0.79
CA ALA A 21 -4.36 -6.93 0.56
C ALA A 21 -4.69 -7.26 -0.90
N PHE A 22 -3.96 -6.68 -1.85
CA PHE A 22 -4.09 -7.01 -3.26
C PHE A 22 -3.61 -8.42 -3.58
N CYS A 23 -2.38 -8.76 -3.16
CA CYS A 23 -1.78 -10.06 -3.43
C CYS A 23 -0.58 -10.30 -2.52
N GLU A 24 -0.66 -11.28 -1.64
CA GLU A 24 0.44 -11.66 -0.73
C GLU A 24 1.76 -11.92 -1.47
N ARG A 25 1.71 -12.56 -2.65
CA ARG A 25 2.90 -12.77 -3.48
C ARG A 25 3.46 -11.47 -4.07
N GLN A 26 2.60 -10.51 -4.49
CA GLN A 26 3.09 -9.21 -4.95
C GLN A 26 3.86 -8.50 -3.84
N TRP A 27 3.28 -8.50 -2.64
CA TRP A 27 3.93 -7.93 -1.48
C TRP A 27 5.27 -8.60 -1.18
N ALA A 28 5.31 -9.93 -1.17
CA ALA A 28 6.53 -10.67 -0.91
C ALA A 28 7.62 -10.39 -1.97
N LEU A 29 7.27 -10.35 -3.25
CA LEU A 29 8.22 -9.97 -4.30
C LEU A 29 8.81 -8.58 -4.07
N ILE A 30 8.01 -7.60 -3.60
CA ILE A 30 8.47 -6.23 -3.35
C ILE A 30 9.30 -6.15 -2.07
N HIS A 31 8.79 -6.69 -0.96
CA HIS A 31 9.29 -6.41 0.38
C HIS A 31 10.23 -7.50 0.93
N VAL A 32 10.15 -8.73 0.44
CA VAL A 32 11.03 -9.85 0.83
C VAL A 32 12.11 -10.09 -0.22
N GLU A 33 11.72 -10.14 -1.50
CA GLU A 33 12.63 -10.42 -2.62
C GLU A 33 13.24 -9.14 -3.23
N HIS A 34 12.84 -7.95 -2.77
CA HIS A 34 13.28 -6.64 -3.26
C HIS A 34 13.12 -6.46 -4.78
N GLN A 35 12.10 -7.09 -5.37
CA GLN A 35 11.77 -6.98 -6.78
C GLN A 35 10.86 -5.79 -7.02
N TRP A 36 11.31 -4.82 -7.80
CA TRP A 36 10.51 -3.66 -8.17
C TRP A 36 10.47 -3.49 -9.70
N ALA A 37 9.29 -3.25 -10.24
CA ALA A 37 9.13 -2.87 -11.63
C ALA A 37 8.27 -1.61 -11.71
N GLU A 38 8.86 -0.57 -12.27
CA GLU A 38 8.13 0.68 -12.57
C GLU A 38 7.20 0.46 -13.77
N ASN A 39 6.03 1.06 -13.69
CA ASN A 39 5.13 1.19 -14.83
C ASN A 39 4.52 2.60 -14.83
N VAL A 40 3.86 2.97 -15.95
CA VAL A 40 3.25 4.31 -16.10
C VAL A 40 2.37 4.67 -14.90
N LYS A 41 1.62 3.71 -14.33
CA LYS A 41 0.72 3.95 -13.18
C LYS A 41 1.48 4.22 -11.88
N THR A 42 2.63 3.59 -11.66
CA THR A 42 3.46 3.84 -10.47
C THR A 42 4.14 5.21 -10.56
N VAL A 43 4.67 5.57 -11.72
CA VAL A 43 5.30 6.87 -11.96
C VAL A 43 4.30 8.03 -11.80
N GLU A 44 3.11 7.91 -12.39
CA GLU A 44 2.09 8.95 -12.28
C GLU A 44 1.45 9.01 -10.86
N GLY A 45 1.45 7.89 -10.11
CA GLY A 45 1.10 7.88 -8.69
C GLY A 45 2.09 8.70 -7.87
N GLN A 46 3.38 8.49 -8.10
CA GLN A 46 4.46 9.22 -7.44
C GLN A 46 4.38 10.74 -7.72
N GLN A 47 4.13 11.14 -8.96
CA GLN A 47 3.94 12.56 -9.32
C GLN A 47 2.73 13.21 -8.65
N LEU A 48 1.66 12.45 -8.34
CA LEU A 48 0.53 12.96 -7.58
C LEU A 48 0.94 13.23 -6.12
N HIS A 49 1.69 12.31 -5.51
CA HIS A 49 2.22 12.49 -4.16
C HIS A 49 3.18 13.68 -4.08
N GLU A 50 4.10 13.85 -5.03
CA GLU A 50 5.01 15.02 -5.09
C GLU A 50 4.27 16.37 -5.04
N ARG A 51 3.07 16.47 -5.61
CA ARG A 51 2.24 17.69 -5.56
C ARG A 51 1.53 17.89 -4.22
N VAL A 52 1.34 16.82 -3.46
CA VAL A 52 0.68 16.84 -2.15
C VAL A 52 1.72 16.95 -1.03
N ASP A 53 2.97 16.53 -1.31
CA ASP A 53 4.06 16.31 -0.36
C ASP A 53 4.88 17.57 -0.02
N ASP A 54 4.28 18.76 0.00
CA ASP A 54 4.94 19.90 0.63
C ASP A 54 4.72 19.87 2.15
N PRO A 55 5.68 19.35 2.96
CA PRO A 55 5.52 19.21 4.40
C PRO A 55 5.46 20.54 5.14
N TYR A 56 5.84 21.64 4.46
CA TYR A 56 5.77 23.01 5.01
C TYR A 56 4.45 23.68 4.70
N PHE A 57 3.61 23.06 3.86
CA PHE A 57 2.31 23.63 3.51
C PHE A 57 1.26 23.24 4.54
N THR A 58 1.09 24.08 5.55
CA THR A 58 -0.06 24.02 6.47
C THR A 58 -1.12 24.97 5.94
N GLU A 59 -2.24 24.44 5.51
CA GLU A 59 -3.38 25.25 5.06
C GLU A 59 -4.36 25.42 6.22
N ILE A 60 -4.63 26.66 6.58
CA ILE A 60 -5.66 27.00 7.57
C ILE A 60 -6.80 27.69 6.82
N ARG A 61 -7.98 27.03 6.79
CA ARG A 61 -9.20 27.58 6.23
C ARG A 61 -10.29 27.52 7.30
N HIS A 62 -10.70 28.68 7.79
CA HIS A 62 -11.72 28.80 8.84
C HIS A 62 -11.37 27.87 10.04
N ASP A 63 -12.15 26.80 10.21
CA ASP A 63 -12.05 25.87 11.35
C ASP A 63 -11.19 24.61 11.04
N VAL A 64 -10.58 24.53 9.86
CA VAL A 64 -9.80 23.36 9.41
C VAL A 64 -8.33 23.73 9.30
N LYS A 65 -7.48 23.01 10.05
CA LYS A 65 -6.03 23.01 9.87
C LYS A 65 -5.61 21.71 9.20
N ALA A 66 -5.11 21.79 7.97
CA ALA A 66 -4.59 20.63 7.24
C ALA A 66 -3.06 20.57 7.35
N VAL A 67 -2.54 19.42 7.74
CA VAL A 67 -1.11 19.10 7.82
C VAL A 67 -0.82 18.00 6.81
N ARG A 68 0.25 18.17 6.05
CA ARG A 68 0.64 17.24 4.97
C ARG A 68 1.83 16.38 5.36
N SER A 69 1.98 15.24 4.68
CA SER A 69 3.16 14.35 4.78
C SER A 69 3.56 14.02 6.22
N THR A 70 2.57 13.72 7.05
CA THR A 70 2.78 13.44 8.47
C THR A 70 3.34 12.03 8.67
N PRO A 71 4.53 11.88 9.29
CA PRO A 71 5.05 10.56 9.65
C PRO A 71 4.13 9.83 10.62
N LEU A 72 3.91 8.56 10.37
CA LEU A 72 3.09 7.66 11.18
C LEU A 72 3.90 6.47 11.66
N VAL A 73 3.65 6.05 12.90
CA VAL A 73 4.22 4.83 13.47
C VAL A 73 3.22 4.16 14.40
N SER A 74 3.17 2.83 14.34
CA SER A 74 2.46 2.02 15.31
C SER A 74 3.28 0.79 15.68
N ARG A 75 3.82 0.77 16.91
CA ARG A 75 4.51 -0.41 17.44
C ARG A 75 3.56 -1.57 17.73
N ARG A 76 2.25 -1.31 17.89
CA ARG A 76 1.25 -2.38 18.06
C ARG A 76 0.97 -3.12 16.77
N LEU A 77 0.97 -2.39 15.64
CA LEU A 77 0.82 -2.97 14.30
C LEU A 77 2.17 -3.34 13.69
N GLY A 78 3.28 -2.83 14.22
CA GLY A 78 4.59 -2.98 13.59
C GLY A 78 4.68 -2.24 12.25
N LEU A 79 4.02 -1.10 12.11
CA LEU A 79 3.95 -0.35 10.86
C LEU A 79 4.50 1.07 11.01
N TYR A 80 5.18 1.54 9.96
CA TYR A 80 5.56 2.95 9.79
C TYR A 80 5.19 3.45 8.40
N GLY A 81 4.96 4.74 8.26
CA GLY A 81 4.61 5.34 6.96
C GLY A 81 4.38 6.83 7.04
N ILE A 82 3.67 7.34 6.04
CA ILE A 82 3.33 8.76 5.93
C ILE A 82 1.85 8.86 5.60
N ALA A 83 1.14 9.79 6.25
CA ALA A 83 -0.21 10.19 5.86
C ALA A 83 -0.12 11.37 4.89
N ASP A 84 -0.84 11.33 3.79
CA ASP A 84 -0.85 12.41 2.79
C ASP A 84 -1.36 13.71 3.40
N VAL A 85 -2.52 13.68 4.05
CA VAL A 85 -3.12 14.84 4.71
C VAL A 85 -3.85 14.43 5.98
N ILE A 86 -3.62 15.18 7.06
CA ILE A 86 -4.40 15.12 8.30
C ILE A 86 -5.10 16.45 8.47
N GLU A 87 -6.43 16.42 8.61
CA GLU A 87 -7.28 17.57 8.87
C GLU A 87 -7.68 17.60 10.35
N TYR A 88 -7.35 18.69 11.04
CA TYR A 88 -7.79 19.00 12.39
C TYR A 88 -8.91 20.01 12.29
N ILE A 89 -10.12 19.66 12.73
CA ILE A 89 -11.32 20.46 12.60
C ILE A 89 -11.75 20.91 13.99
N SER A 90 -11.69 22.22 14.21
CA SER A 90 -12.16 22.82 15.44
C SER A 90 -13.68 22.89 15.45
N ASN A 91 -14.31 22.49 16.55
CA ASN A 91 -15.75 22.68 16.71
C ASN A 91 -15.98 24.05 17.34
N PRO A 92 -16.64 25.00 16.63
CA PRO A 92 -16.90 26.33 17.17
C PRO A 92 -17.78 26.34 18.44
N GLU A 93 -18.57 25.27 18.66
CA GLU A 93 -19.47 25.14 19.82
C GLU A 93 -18.77 24.48 21.03
N SER A 94 -17.54 23.96 20.84
CA SER A 94 -16.78 23.30 21.89
C SER A 94 -15.27 23.53 21.69
N GLU A 95 -14.69 24.44 22.44
CA GLU A 95 -13.26 24.78 22.38
C GLU A 95 -12.32 23.58 22.65
N SER A 96 -12.84 22.49 23.19
CA SER A 96 -12.04 21.30 23.55
C SER A 96 -12.18 20.11 22.58
N ALA A 97 -13.10 20.14 21.64
CA ALA A 97 -13.35 19.02 20.72
C ALA A 97 -12.73 19.27 19.35
N ILE A 98 -11.57 18.64 19.11
CA ILE A 98 -10.95 18.62 17.77
C ILE A 98 -11.29 17.29 17.10
N GLU A 99 -11.98 17.35 15.97
CA GLU A 99 -12.17 16.20 15.10
C GLU A 99 -10.94 16.01 14.23
N ILE A 100 -10.42 14.79 14.15
CA ILE A 100 -9.27 14.44 13.31
C ILE A 100 -9.75 13.58 12.16
N ARG A 101 -9.39 13.96 10.94
CA ARG A 101 -9.68 13.21 9.70
C ARG A 101 -8.40 12.96 8.94
N ILE A 102 -8.28 11.78 8.34
CA ILE A 102 -7.19 11.45 7.42
C ILE A 102 -7.75 11.44 6.00
N VAL A 103 -6.99 12.02 5.08
CA VAL A 103 -7.31 12.03 3.65
C VAL A 103 -6.12 11.45 2.90
N GLU A 104 -6.34 10.32 2.25
CA GLU A 104 -5.37 9.64 1.39
C GLU A 104 -5.69 9.90 -0.07
N TYR A 105 -4.69 10.30 -0.84
CA TYR A 105 -4.82 10.62 -2.27
C TYR A 105 -4.52 9.41 -3.13
N LYS A 106 -5.46 9.05 -4.00
CA LYS A 106 -5.33 7.96 -4.98
C LYS A 106 -5.49 8.51 -6.40
N ARG A 107 -4.53 8.23 -7.25
CA ARG A 107 -4.53 8.72 -8.64
C ARG A 107 -5.75 8.25 -9.44
N GLY A 108 -6.09 6.97 -9.34
CA GLY A 108 -7.09 6.33 -10.21
C GLY A 108 -8.53 6.52 -9.78
N LYS A 109 -9.31 5.45 -9.95
CA LYS A 109 -10.71 5.31 -9.53
C LYS A 109 -10.83 4.43 -8.31
N PRO A 110 -11.97 4.47 -7.58
CA PRO A 110 -12.29 3.51 -6.53
C PRO A 110 -12.07 2.08 -6.99
N LYS A 111 -11.45 1.26 -6.13
CA LYS A 111 -11.20 -0.15 -6.40
C LYS A 111 -12.45 -0.97 -6.10
N SER A 112 -12.52 -2.18 -6.67
CA SER A 112 -13.59 -3.13 -6.36
C SER A 112 -13.33 -3.98 -5.11
N ASP A 113 -12.20 -3.78 -4.46
CA ASP A 113 -11.77 -4.44 -3.24
C ASP A 113 -11.34 -3.43 -2.17
N ASP A 114 -11.13 -3.90 -0.95
CA ASP A 114 -10.91 -3.10 0.26
C ASP A 114 -9.49 -2.57 0.44
N ARG A 115 -8.58 -2.77 -0.52
CA ARG A 115 -7.14 -2.47 -0.33
C ARG A 115 -6.83 -1.02 0.02
N ASP A 116 -7.54 -0.06 -0.60
CA ASP A 116 -7.34 1.36 -0.34
C ASP A 116 -7.92 1.75 1.03
N GLU A 117 -9.07 1.16 1.41
CA GLU A 117 -9.72 1.36 2.71
C GLU A 117 -8.88 0.77 3.85
N VAL A 118 -8.29 -0.41 3.64
CA VAL A 118 -7.37 -1.05 4.58
C VAL A 118 -6.15 -0.16 4.85
N GLN A 119 -5.56 0.42 3.81
CA GLN A 119 -4.41 1.33 3.97
C GLN A 119 -4.81 2.57 4.77
N LEU A 120 -5.92 3.21 4.44
CA LEU A 120 -6.41 4.39 5.14
C LEU A 120 -6.73 4.08 6.61
N CYS A 121 -7.35 2.94 6.89
CA CYS A 121 -7.63 2.50 8.26
C CYS A 121 -6.34 2.20 9.04
N ALA A 122 -5.32 1.62 8.40
CA ALA A 122 -4.02 1.40 9.03
C ALA A 122 -3.34 2.73 9.41
N GLN A 123 -3.43 3.75 8.56
CA GLN A 123 -2.95 5.11 8.87
C GLN A 123 -3.69 5.69 10.07
N ALA A 124 -5.02 5.56 10.11
CA ALA A 124 -5.83 6.01 11.25
C ALA A 124 -5.40 5.31 12.55
N MET A 125 -5.25 4.00 12.54
CA MET A 125 -4.83 3.23 13.72
C MET A 125 -3.41 3.58 14.20
N CYS A 126 -2.49 3.95 13.30
CA CYS A 126 -1.18 4.47 13.66
C CYS A 126 -1.32 5.84 14.35
N LEU A 127 -2.07 6.75 13.76
CA LEU A 127 -2.28 8.10 14.30
C LEU A 127 -3.00 8.06 15.65
N GLU A 128 -3.98 7.17 15.81
CA GLU A 128 -4.67 6.94 17.09
C GLU A 128 -3.70 6.53 18.21
N GLN A 129 -2.75 5.65 17.90
CA GLN A 129 -1.74 5.25 18.87
C GLN A 129 -0.79 6.40 19.23
N MET A 130 -0.44 7.24 18.24
CA MET A 130 0.47 8.38 18.46
C MET A 130 -0.17 9.50 19.27
N LEU A 131 -1.46 9.75 19.06
CA LEU A 131 -2.19 10.88 19.66
C LEU A 131 -3.09 10.47 20.84
N GLU A 132 -3.14 9.18 21.17
CA GLU A 132 -4.03 8.60 22.20
C GLU A 132 -5.50 9.02 22.00
N THR A 133 -5.95 8.99 20.74
CA THR A 133 -7.30 9.40 20.33
C THR A 133 -8.02 8.29 19.58
N ASN A 134 -9.27 8.52 19.21
CA ASN A 134 -10.05 7.63 18.38
C ASN A 134 -10.53 8.35 17.12
N ILE A 135 -10.25 7.76 15.95
CA ILE A 135 -10.61 8.30 14.64
C ILE A 135 -11.63 7.37 14.01
N VAL A 136 -12.87 7.84 13.85
CA VAL A 136 -13.97 6.97 13.42
C VAL A 136 -14.11 6.84 11.91
N HIS A 137 -13.58 7.82 11.14
CA HIS A 137 -13.64 7.81 9.68
C HIS A 137 -12.50 8.62 9.05
N GLY A 138 -12.30 8.43 7.75
CA GLY A 138 -11.38 9.18 6.90
C GLY A 138 -11.89 9.24 5.46
N PHE A 139 -11.08 9.75 4.55
CA PHE A 139 -11.47 9.95 3.16
C PHE A 139 -10.41 9.44 2.19
N LEU A 140 -10.86 8.76 1.14
CA LEU A 140 -10.06 8.48 -0.05
C LEU A 140 -10.41 9.52 -1.12
N PHE A 141 -9.42 10.28 -1.58
CA PHE A 141 -9.59 11.20 -2.70
C PHE A 141 -9.06 10.57 -3.98
N TYR A 142 -9.93 10.30 -4.93
CA TYR A 142 -9.56 9.73 -6.21
C TYR A 142 -9.39 10.81 -7.29
N GLY A 143 -8.18 10.94 -7.84
CA GLY A 143 -7.83 12.01 -8.78
C GLY A 143 -8.62 11.98 -10.09
N GLU A 144 -8.98 10.79 -10.61
CA GLU A 144 -9.78 10.69 -11.82
C GLU A 144 -11.22 11.16 -11.64
N THR A 145 -11.84 10.86 -10.49
CA THR A 145 -13.21 11.27 -10.19
C THR A 145 -13.29 12.62 -9.51
N ARG A 146 -12.17 13.10 -8.94
CA ARG A 146 -12.06 14.32 -8.12
C ARG A 146 -13.08 14.37 -6.98
N ARG A 147 -13.32 13.21 -6.34
CA ARG A 147 -14.29 13.07 -5.25
C ARG A 147 -13.65 12.40 -4.05
N ARG A 148 -14.08 12.86 -2.86
CA ARG A 148 -13.80 12.19 -1.59
C ARG A 148 -14.80 11.07 -1.38
N HIS A 149 -14.31 9.90 -0.98
CA HIS A 149 -15.09 8.75 -0.55
C HIS A 149 -14.91 8.59 0.94
N LEU A 150 -15.99 8.62 1.69
CA LEU A 150 -15.99 8.37 3.12
C LEU A 150 -15.68 6.90 3.39
N VAL A 151 -14.80 6.64 4.35
CA VAL A 151 -14.49 5.31 4.85
C VAL A 151 -14.70 5.30 6.36
N GLU A 152 -15.62 4.49 6.84
CA GLU A 152 -15.87 4.28 8.26
C GLU A 152 -14.94 3.19 8.81
N PHE A 153 -14.22 3.49 9.88
CA PHE A 153 -13.27 2.58 10.51
C PHE A 153 -13.95 1.68 11.54
N ASN A 154 -14.86 0.85 11.05
CA ASN A 154 -15.56 -0.12 11.88
C ASN A 154 -14.65 -1.26 12.34
N GLU A 155 -15.10 -2.06 13.32
CA GLU A 155 -14.28 -3.14 13.90
C GLU A 155 -13.91 -4.23 12.90
N GLY A 156 -14.74 -4.48 11.89
CA GLY A 156 -14.41 -5.40 10.79
C GLY A 156 -13.18 -4.96 10.00
N LEU A 157 -13.13 -3.68 9.61
CA LEU A 157 -12.00 -3.12 8.86
C LEU A 157 -10.74 -3.05 9.75
N ARG A 158 -10.88 -2.66 11.02
CA ARG A 158 -9.77 -2.66 12.00
C ARG A 158 -9.23 -4.07 12.24
N GLY A 159 -10.10 -5.06 12.37
CA GLY A 159 -9.72 -6.48 12.47
C GLY A 159 -8.97 -6.96 11.23
N ARG A 160 -9.40 -6.52 10.05
CA ARG A 160 -8.73 -6.78 8.77
C ARG A 160 -7.30 -6.21 8.76
N VAL A 161 -7.12 -4.95 9.19
CA VAL A 161 -5.79 -4.33 9.29
C VAL A 161 -4.87 -5.14 10.22
N ARG A 162 -5.33 -5.47 11.44
CA ARG A 162 -4.54 -6.28 12.39
C ARG A 162 -4.10 -7.60 11.77
N HIS A 163 -5.04 -8.34 11.18
CA HIS A 163 -4.76 -9.63 10.57
C HIS A 163 -3.73 -9.53 9.43
N LEU A 164 -3.86 -8.52 8.55
CA LEU A 164 -2.91 -8.34 7.45
C LEU A 164 -1.53 -7.94 7.96
N SER A 165 -1.46 -7.05 8.95
CA SER A 165 -0.20 -6.66 9.57
C SER A 165 0.53 -7.86 10.20
N GLU A 166 -0.16 -8.68 10.99
CA GLU A 166 0.39 -9.91 11.58
C GLU A 166 0.92 -10.86 10.51
N LYS A 167 0.18 -11.07 9.42
CA LYS A 167 0.63 -11.91 8.30
C LYS A 167 1.84 -11.32 7.56
N MET A 168 1.89 -10.00 7.39
CA MET A 168 3.06 -9.34 6.78
C MET A 168 4.31 -9.61 7.59
N HIS A 169 4.26 -9.48 8.92
CA HIS A 169 5.37 -9.78 9.81
C HIS A 169 5.76 -11.25 9.76
N ASP A 170 4.80 -12.17 9.80
CA ASP A 170 5.06 -13.61 9.68
C ASP A 170 5.77 -13.97 8.35
N PHE A 171 5.35 -13.35 7.25
CA PHE A 171 5.97 -13.57 5.95
C PHE A 171 7.37 -12.97 5.86
N PHE A 172 7.56 -11.78 6.42
CA PHE A 172 8.85 -11.10 6.40
C PHE A 172 9.89 -11.85 7.26
N GLU A 173 9.53 -12.19 8.50
CA GLU A 173 10.38 -12.92 9.44
C GLU A 173 10.82 -14.29 8.87
N LYS A 174 9.89 -15.02 8.24
CA LYS A 174 10.16 -16.35 7.66
C LYS A 174 10.71 -16.33 6.24
N GLY A 175 10.87 -15.17 5.62
CA GLY A 175 11.28 -15.06 4.22
C GLY A 175 10.31 -15.75 3.25
N ILE A 176 8.99 -15.69 3.50
CA ILE A 176 8.00 -16.43 2.71
C ILE A 176 7.62 -15.67 1.46
N THR A 177 7.87 -16.29 0.29
CA THR A 177 7.28 -15.87 -1.00
C THR A 177 6.30 -16.92 -1.50
N PRO A 178 4.97 -16.67 -1.42
CA PRO A 178 3.95 -17.62 -1.84
C PRO A 178 4.08 -18.01 -3.31
N LEU A 179 3.66 -19.22 -3.67
CA LEU A 179 3.64 -19.65 -5.07
C LEU A 179 2.69 -18.81 -5.92
N ALA A 180 3.09 -18.55 -7.17
CA ALA A 180 2.27 -17.81 -8.10
C ALA A 180 0.96 -18.56 -8.43
N THR A 181 -0.17 -17.86 -8.29
CA THR A 181 -1.48 -18.38 -8.68
C THR A 181 -2.14 -17.37 -9.63
N LYS A 182 -2.37 -17.79 -10.89
CA LYS A 182 -3.00 -16.94 -11.90
C LYS A 182 -4.45 -16.64 -11.53
N GLY A 183 -4.81 -15.35 -11.54
CA GLY A 183 -6.16 -14.88 -11.29
C GLY A 183 -6.48 -13.61 -12.05
N LYS A 184 -7.72 -13.13 -11.98
CA LYS A 184 -8.17 -11.90 -12.67
C LYS A 184 -7.34 -10.68 -12.27
N LYS A 185 -6.93 -10.59 -11.01
CA LYS A 185 -6.09 -9.51 -10.48
C LYS A 185 -4.73 -9.38 -11.16
N CYS A 186 -4.17 -10.48 -11.70
CA CYS A 186 -2.88 -10.46 -12.38
C CYS A 186 -2.87 -9.57 -13.64
N ASN A 187 -4.02 -9.31 -14.27
CA ASN A 187 -4.09 -8.44 -15.45
C ASN A 187 -3.77 -6.97 -15.13
N ASN A 188 -3.93 -6.56 -13.86
CA ASN A 188 -3.66 -5.20 -13.37
C ASN A 188 -2.42 -5.15 -12.45
N CYS A 189 -1.62 -6.21 -12.40
CA CYS A 189 -0.44 -6.31 -11.55
C CYS A 189 0.79 -5.76 -12.28
N SER A 190 1.51 -4.81 -11.68
CA SER A 190 2.76 -4.28 -12.21
C SER A 190 3.87 -5.33 -12.31
N LEU A 191 3.86 -6.33 -11.42
CA LEU A 191 4.85 -7.39 -11.37
C LEU A 191 4.45 -8.64 -12.14
N LYS A 192 3.45 -8.57 -13.03
CA LYS A 192 2.94 -9.74 -13.76
C LYS A 192 4.05 -10.46 -14.54
N ASP A 193 4.92 -9.69 -15.20
CA ASP A 193 5.97 -10.22 -16.07
C ASP A 193 7.17 -10.78 -15.28
N LEU A 194 7.42 -10.27 -14.09
CA LEU A 194 8.38 -10.86 -13.15
C LEU A 194 7.80 -12.08 -12.41
N CYS A 195 6.55 -11.98 -12.01
CA CYS A 195 5.86 -13.03 -11.25
C CYS A 195 5.55 -14.29 -12.08
N LEU A 196 5.37 -14.13 -13.40
CA LEU A 196 5.03 -15.22 -14.35
C LEU A 196 3.91 -16.14 -13.86
N PRO A 197 2.73 -15.62 -13.47
CA PRO A 197 1.71 -16.41 -12.78
C PRO A 197 1.10 -17.52 -13.65
N SER A 198 1.31 -17.48 -14.96
CA SER A 198 0.86 -18.52 -15.90
C SER A 198 1.72 -19.78 -15.84
N LEU A 199 2.97 -19.70 -15.41
CA LEU A 199 3.85 -20.86 -15.26
C LEU A 199 3.48 -21.67 -14.01
N GLY A 200 3.12 -20.99 -12.92
CA GLY A 200 2.55 -21.55 -11.69
C GLY A 200 3.26 -22.81 -11.21
N LYS A 201 2.45 -23.83 -10.85
CA LYS A 201 2.91 -25.13 -10.39
C LYS A 201 3.17 -26.14 -11.54
N ASN A 202 3.15 -25.71 -12.80
CA ASN A 202 3.28 -26.61 -13.94
C ASN A 202 4.73 -26.66 -14.47
N PRO A 203 5.54 -27.68 -14.10
CA PRO A 203 6.94 -27.77 -14.53
C PRO A 203 7.12 -27.80 -16.05
N ARG A 204 6.19 -28.43 -16.78
CA ARG A 204 6.25 -28.50 -18.26
C ARG A 204 6.13 -27.13 -18.89
N LYS A 205 5.24 -26.28 -18.36
CA LYS A 205 5.09 -24.88 -18.83
C LYS A 205 6.34 -24.06 -18.52
N ALA A 206 6.94 -24.23 -17.35
CA ALA A 206 8.17 -23.54 -16.98
C ALA A 206 9.32 -23.95 -17.90
N THR A 207 9.50 -25.25 -18.16
CA THR A 207 10.52 -25.77 -19.09
C THR A 207 10.32 -25.23 -20.51
N SER A 208 9.09 -25.27 -21.02
CA SER A 208 8.78 -24.73 -22.36
C SER A 208 9.05 -23.23 -22.45
N TYR A 209 8.74 -22.47 -21.41
CA TYR A 209 9.03 -21.04 -21.36
C TYR A 209 10.54 -20.75 -21.39
N VAL A 210 11.32 -21.44 -20.57
CA VAL A 210 12.77 -21.28 -20.55
C VAL A 210 13.37 -21.66 -21.91
N SER A 211 12.93 -22.76 -22.51
CA SER A 211 13.39 -23.18 -23.84
C SER A 211 13.09 -22.14 -24.93
N SER A 212 11.92 -21.47 -24.86
CA SER A 212 11.60 -20.39 -25.81
C SER A 212 12.52 -19.19 -25.64
N LEU A 213 12.79 -18.78 -24.40
CA LEU A 213 13.70 -17.66 -24.11
C LEU A 213 15.13 -17.94 -24.59
N VAL A 214 15.65 -19.14 -24.33
CA VAL A 214 16.99 -19.54 -24.79
C VAL A 214 17.06 -19.45 -26.30
N LYS A 215 16.05 -19.96 -27.01
CA LYS A 215 16.00 -19.91 -28.48
C LYS A 215 15.96 -18.48 -29.01
N GLU A 216 15.14 -17.60 -28.41
CA GLU A 216 15.07 -16.17 -28.77
C GLU A 216 16.44 -15.49 -28.58
N MET A 217 17.14 -15.80 -27.48
CA MET A 217 18.47 -15.25 -27.21
C MET A 217 19.51 -15.75 -28.23
N GLU A 218 19.48 -17.04 -28.60
CA GLU A 218 20.36 -17.61 -29.62
C GLU A 218 20.12 -16.98 -31.00
N GLU A 219 18.87 -16.76 -31.38
CA GLU A 219 18.49 -16.09 -32.62
C GLU A 219 18.95 -14.62 -32.66
N ALA A 220 18.86 -13.90 -31.54
CA ALA A 220 19.33 -12.52 -31.43
C ALA A 220 20.88 -12.43 -31.59
N ILE A 221 21.62 -13.32 -30.94
CA ILE A 221 23.10 -13.37 -31.02
C ILE A 221 23.56 -13.72 -32.44
N THR A 222 22.88 -14.65 -33.11
CA THR A 222 23.24 -15.04 -34.47
C THR A 222 22.84 -13.98 -35.51
N GLY A 223 21.78 -13.21 -35.26
CA GLY A 223 21.35 -12.10 -36.10
C GLY A 223 22.33 -10.92 -36.10
N ASP A 224 22.92 -10.58 -34.95
CA ASP A 224 23.91 -9.51 -34.81
C ASP A 224 25.29 -9.85 -35.42
N LEU A 225 25.58 -11.12 -35.66
CA LEU A 225 26.83 -11.56 -36.29
C LEU A 225 26.80 -11.54 -37.83
N MET A 226 25.67 -11.22 -38.45
CA MET A 226 25.50 -11.20 -39.91
C MET A 226 25.34 -9.76 -40.49
N VAL A 227 25.65 -8.72 -39.73
CA VAL A 227 25.63 -7.31 -40.19
C VAL A 227 27.07 -6.74 -40.23
#